data_3c3816e76afd46c0080ac7d316f1ad02
#
_entry.id   3c3816e76afd46c0080ac7d316f1ad02
#
_cell.length_a   1.000
_cell.length_b   1.000
_cell.length_c   1.000
_cell.angle_alpha   90.00
_cell.angle_beta   90.00
_cell.angle_gamma   90.00
#
_symmetry.space_group_name_H-M   'P 1'
#
loop_
_entity.id
_entity.type
_entity.pdbx_description
1 polymer ?
#
loop_
_entity_poly.entity_id
_entity_poly.type
_entity_poly.pdbx_seq_one_letter_code
_entity_poly.pdbx_strand_id
1 'polypeptide(L)'
;KVTFRNRYGITLVGDLYVPKNIRSGQKLPAIAVVGAFGAVKEQSSGLYAQAMAERGFVTLAFDPSYLGESGGEPRNMASPDINTEDFSAAVDFLGLQNFVNREQIGILGICGWGGMALNAAVGDTRIKAVATSTMYDMTRVMANGYEINMKQNAQGGYDRAQPQMDAEARYQTKVQLNNGRWEAAQNGYATLAPANNLDPKDITADTPKFIAEYADFYHTKRGFHPRAVNSNPQGSWATTVPLAFINMPILQRAGELRAPTLIVHGEKAHS
;
A
#
# COMPACT_ATOMS: atom_id res chain seq x y z
N LYS A 1 -0.03 -13.47 -16.30
CA LYS A 1 1.09 -12.93 -15.50
C LYS A 1 2.03 -12.14 -16.39
N VAL A 2 2.54 -11.00 -15.91
CA VAL A 2 3.46 -10.12 -16.63
C VAL A 2 4.59 -9.66 -15.70
N THR A 3 5.69 -9.18 -16.29
CA THR A 3 6.81 -8.58 -15.57
C THR A 3 7.20 -7.26 -16.21
N PHE A 4 7.62 -6.30 -15.39
CA PHE A 4 8.13 -5.00 -15.80
C PHE A 4 9.16 -4.50 -14.79
N ARG A 5 9.83 -3.39 -15.06
CA ARG A 5 10.88 -2.87 -14.17
C ARG A 5 10.56 -1.44 -13.77
N ASN A 6 10.85 -1.11 -12.52
CA ASN A 6 10.89 0.28 -12.08
C ASN A 6 12.24 0.93 -12.43
N ARG A 7 12.35 2.25 -12.27
CA ARG A 7 13.60 3.00 -12.59
C ARG A 7 14.80 2.61 -11.72
N TYR A 8 14.57 1.93 -10.59
CA TYR A 8 15.64 1.39 -9.74
C TYR A 8 16.14 0.02 -10.21
N GLY A 9 15.60 -0.50 -11.31
CA GLY A 9 15.97 -1.79 -11.88
C GLY A 9 15.32 -3.00 -11.20
N ILE A 10 14.43 -2.78 -10.24
CA ILE A 10 13.70 -3.86 -9.57
C ILE A 10 12.64 -4.42 -10.52
N THR A 11 12.63 -5.73 -10.70
CA THR A 11 11.61 -6.42 -11.49
C THR A 11 10.33 -6.56 -10.68
N LEU A 12 9.22 -6.04 -11.20
CA LEU A 12 7.89 -6.16 -10.64
C LEU A 12 7.10 -7.26 -11.36
N VAL A 13 6.26 -7.96 -10.62
CA VAL A 13 5.41 -9.04 -11.13
C VAL A 13 3.94 -8.66 -10.91
N GLY A 14 3.15 -8.78 -11.97
CA GLY A 14 1.73 -8.46 -11.93
C GLY A 14 0.86 -9.44 -12.72
N ASP A 15 -0.43 -9.38 -12.48
CA ASP A 15 -1.46 -10.04 -13.26
C ASP A 15 -2.22 -8.99 -14.07
N LEU A 16 -2.09 -9.08 -15.39
CA LEU A 16 -2.77 -8.21 -16.33
C LEU A 16 -4.12 -8.82 -16.73
N TYR A 17 -5.18 -8.09 -16.49
CA TYR A 17 -6.53 -8.45 -16.89
C TYR A 17 -6.96 -7.59 -18.06
N VAL A 18 -7.42 -8.24 -19.13
CA VAL A 18 -7.81 -7.59 -20.36
C VAL A 18 -9.25 -7.99 -20.68
N PRO A 19 -10.16 -7.03 -20.96
CA PRO A 19 -11.53 -7.35 -21.39
C PRO A 19 -11.55 -8.29 -22.59
N LYS A 20 -12.44 -9.28 -22.59
CA LYS A 20 -12.48 -10.35 -23.63
C LYS A 20 -12.78 -9.85 -25.03
N ASN A 21 -13.50 -8.73 -25.18
CA ASN A 21 -14.08 -8.29 -26.44
C ASN A 21 -13.42 -7.01 -26.98
N ILE A 22 -12.08 -6.93 -26.94
CA ILE A 22 -11.36 -5.81 -27.55
C ILE A 22 -11.40 -5.95 -29.07
N ARG A 23 -11.86 -4.90 -29.75
CA ARG A 23 -11.82 -4.81 -31.23
C ARG A 23 -10.41 -4.48 -31.69
N SER A 24 -10.06 -4.93 -32.91
CA SER A 24 -8.78 -4.57 -33.52
C SER A 24 -8.62 -3.05 -33.59
N GLY A 25 -7.49 -2.52 -33.11
CA GLY A 25 -7.19 -1.09 -33.06
C GLY A 25 -7.87 -0.30 -31.92
N GLN A 26 -8.74 -0.91 -31.14
CA GLN A 26 -9.36 -0.27 -30.00
C GLN A 26 -8.33 -0.05 -28.88
N LYS A 27 -8.37 1.14 -28.26
CA LYS A 27 -7.60 1.48 -27.08
C LYS A 27 -8.54 1.69 -25.90
N LEU A 28 -8.27 1.02 -24.80
CA LEU A 28 -9.08 1.05 -23.58
C LEU A 28 -8.42 1.87 -22.48
N PRO A 29 -9.20 2.44 -21.56
CA PRO A 29 -8.68 3.00 -20.31
C PRO A 29 -8.04 1.90 -19.47
N ALA A 30 -7.05 2.25 -18.65
CA ALA A 30 -6.35 1.29 -17.82
C ALA A 30 -6.22 1.74 -16.37
N ILE A 31 -6.08 0.77 -15.45
CA ILE A 31 -5.92 1.01 -14.01
C ILE A 31 -4.84 0.09 -13.44
N ALA A 32 -3.82 0.65 -12.80
CA ALA A 32 -2.89 -0.09 -11.96
C ALA A 32 -3.42 -0.16 -10.52
N VAL A 33 -3.39 -1.34 -9.91
CA VAL A 33 -4.01 -1.60 -8.60
C VAL A 33 -3.02 -2.24 -7.64
N VAL A 34 -2.88 -1.67 -6.45
CA VAL A 34 -2.10 -2.26 -5.35
C VAL A 34 -2.98 -2.38 -4.10
N GLY A 35 -2.88 -3.54 -3.45
CA GLY A 35 -3.68 -3.92 -2.28
C GLY A 35 -3.18 -3.39 -0.95
N ALA A 36 -3.67 -3.97 0.14
CA ALA A 36 -3.34 -3.58 1.49
C ALA A 36 -1.82 -3.69 1.80
N PHE A 37 -1.34 -2.90 2.75
CA PHE A 37 0.08 -2.90 3.15
C PHE A 37 0.50 -4.27 3.66
N GLY A 38 1.46 -4.89 2.98
CA GLY A 38 1.88 -6.26 3.22
C GLY A 38 1.08 -7.35 2.51
N ALA A 39 0.07 -6.97 1.71
CA ALA A 39 -0.65 -7.89 0.83
C ALA A 39 0.11 -8.17 -0.47
N VAL A 40 -0.31 -9.22 -1.16
CA VAL A 40 0.15 -9.58 -2.50
C VAL A 40 -0.97 -9.40 -3.54
N LYS A 41 -0.59 -9.40 -4.82
CA LYS A 41 -1.50 -9.13 -5.95
C LYS A 41 -2.71 -10.08 -6.04
N GLU A 42 -2.61 -11.28 -5.48
CA GLU A 42 -3.69 -12.26 -5.44
C GLU A 42 -4.80 -11.94 -4.42
N GLN A 43 -4.55 -11.03 -3.47
CA GLN A 43 -5.50 -10.62 -2.44
C GLN A 43 -6.40 -9.48 -2.94
N SER A 44 -6.58 -8.41 -2.18
CA SER A 44 -7.53 -7.31 -2.51
C SER A 44 -7.27 -6.67 -3.87
N SER A 45 -6.02 -6.48 -4.27
CA SER A 45 -5.71 -5.89 -5.59
C SER A 45 -6.21 -6.73 -6.76
N GLY A 46 -6.08 -8.05 -6.69
CA GLY A 46 -6.60 -8.95 -7.71
C GLY A 46 -8.12 -8.89 -7.83
N LEU A 47 -8.84 -8.83 -6.70
CA LEU A 47 -10.29 -8.68 -6.68
C LEU A 47 -10.75 -7.38 -7.36
N TYR A 48 -10.13 -6.25 -6.98
CA TYR A 48 -10.47 -4.96 -7.59
C TYR A 48 -10.10 -4.92 -9.08
N ALA A 49 -8.94 -5.48 -9.45
CA ALA A 49 -8.52 -5.53 -10.84
C ALA A 49 -9.50 -6.33 -11.72
N GLN A 50 -9.94 -7.51 -11.26
CA GLN A 50 -10.95 -8.31 -11.97
C GLN A 50 -12.27 -7.54 -12.11
N ALA A 51 -12.77 -6.98 -11.02
CA ALA A 51 -14.03 -6.24 -11.03
C ALA A 51 -13.99 -5.01 -11.97
N MET A 52 -12.86 -4.35 -12.12
CA MET A 52 -12.69 -3.24 -13.06
C MET A 52 -12.51 -3.73 -14.50
N ALA A 53 -11.84 -4.88 -14.72
CA ALA A 53 -11.73 -5.47 -16.04
C ALA A 53 -13.11 -5.87 -16.61
N GLU A 54 -14.00 -6.39 -15.76
CA GLU A 54 -15.39 -6.68 -16.14
C GLU A 54 -16.18 -5.44 -16.55
N ARG A 55 -15.75 -4.25 -16.08
CA ARG A 55 -16.32 -2.94 -16.44
C ARG A 55 -15.65 -2.27 -17.64
N GLY A 56 -14.76 -2.99 -18.32
CA GLY A 56 -14.15 -2.54 -19.57
C GLY A 56 -12.79 -1.85 -19.45
N PHE A 57 -12.16 -1.88 -18.30
CA PHE A 57 -10.80 -1.37 -18.12
C PHE A 57 -9.75 -2.47 -18.38
N VAL A 58 -8.61 -2.10 -18.92
CA VAL A 58 -7.40 -2.92 -18.78
C VAL A 58 -6.86 -2.73 -17.38
N THR A 59 -6.64 -3.78 -16.61
CA THR A 59 -6.20 -3.64 -15.24
C THR A 59 -4.96 -4.47 -14.93
N LEU A 60 -4.10 -3.92 -14.07
CA LEU A 60 -2.86 -4.54 -13.63
C LEU A 60 -2.85 -4.57 -12.10
N ALA A 61 -3.04 -5.76 -11.50
CA ALA A 61 -2.72 -5.99 -10.11
C ALA A 61 -1.27 -6.42 -10.00
N PHE A 62 -0.45 -5.78 -9.16
CA PHE A 62 0.96 -6.12 -9.04
C PHE A 62 1.46 -6.17 -7.60
N ASP A 63 2.51 -6.95 -7.38
CA ASP A 63 3.26 -6.94 -6.13
C ASP A 63 4.23 -5.75 -6.13
N PRO A 64 4.22 -4.89 -5.11
CA PRO A 64 5.24 -3.86 -4.96
C PRO A 64 6.64 -4.44 -4.80
N SER A 65 7.67 -3.62 -5.04
CA SER A 65 9.07 -3.97 -4.76
C SER A 65 9.23 -4.59 -3.38
N TYR A 66 10.05 -5.63 -3.28
CA TYR A 66 10.38 -6.41 -2.08
C TYR A 66 9.30 -7.39 -1.61
N LEU A 67 8.13 -7.43 -2.23
CA LEU A 67 6.98 -8.22 -1.80
C LEU A 67 6.58 -9.28 -2.83
N GLY A 68 5.88 -10.30 -2.36
CA GLY A 68 5.28 -11.31 -3.22
C GLY A 68 6.27 -11.96 -4.18
N GLU A 69 5.96 -11.93 -5.48
CA GLU A 69 6.82 -12.41 -6.56
C GLU A 69 7.72 -11.32 -7.17
N SER A 70 7.52 -10.04 -6.80
CA SER A 70 8.39 -8.96 -7.23
C SER A 70 9.78 -9.06 -6.61
N GLY A 71 10.76 -8.49 -7.30
CA GLY A 71 12.17 -8.48 -6.86
C GLY A 71 12.46 -7.48 -5.74
N GLY A 72 13.72 -7.29 -5.50
CA GLY A 72 14.26 -6.43 -4.44
C GLY A 72 14.70 -7.23 -3.21
N GLU A 73 15.88 -6.87 -2.70
CA GLU A 73 16.48 -7.46 -1.50
C GLU A 73 16.92 -6.36 -0.53
N PRO A 74 16.85 -6.62 0.78
CA PRO A 74 16.27 -7.81 1.42
C PRO A 74 14.74 -7.88 1.25
N ARG A 75 14.16 -9.08 1.43
CA ARG A 75 12.71 -9.29 1.32
C ARG A 75 11.95 -8.63 2.47
N ASN A 76 10.63 -8.45 2.27
CA ASN A 76 9.73 -7.84 3.25
C ASN A 76 10.16 -6.42 3.65
N MET A 77 10.78 -5.70 2.72
CA MET A 77 11.05 -4.28 2.84
C MET A 77 9.91 -3.45 2.29
N ALA A 78 9.84 -2.22 2.72
CA ALA A 78 9.05 -1.17 2.09
C ALA A 78 9.83 0.15 2.14
N SER A 79 9.66 0.96 1.10
CA SER A 79 10.27 2.28 0.98
C SER A 79 9.24 3.27 0.42
N PRO A 80 8.97 4.40 1.08
CA PRO A 80 8.03 5.38 0.58
C PRO A 80 8.34 5.87 -0.83
N ASP A 81 9.62 6.04 -1.17
CA ASP A 81 10.06 6.47 -2.50
C ASP A 81 9.95 5.36 -3.55
N ILE A 82 10.56 4.19 -3.29
CA ILE A 82 10.59 3.08 -4.25
C ILE A 82 9.18 2.57 -4.52
N ASN A 83 8.35 2.43 -3.49
CA ASN A 83 6.99 1.93 -3.68
C ASN A 83 6.03 2.97 -4.28
N THR A 84 6.30 4.26 -4.15
CA THR A 84 5.64 5.30 -4.94
C THR A 84 6.01 5.17 -6.42
N GLU A 85 7.30 4.96 -6.73
CA GLU A 85 7.80 4.72 -8.07
C GLU A 85 7.20 3.48 -8.73
N ASP A 86 6.91 2.42 -7.96
CA ASP A 86 6.29 1.21 -8.49
C ASP A 86 4.95 1.48 -9.22
N PHE A 87 4.18 2.49 -8.78
CA PHE A 87 2.99 2.96 -9.49
C PHE A 87 3.35 3.61 -10.83
N SER A 88 4.38 4.45 -10.88
CA SER A 88 4.84 5.06 -12.14
C SER A 88 5.35 4.01 -13.12
N ALA A 89 6.06 3.00 -12.65
CA ALA A 89 6.51 1.87 -13.45
C ALA A 89 5.33 1.05 -14.01
N ALA A 90 4.26 0.89 -13.22
CA ALA A 90 3.03 0.26 -13.69
C ALA A 90 2.33 1.09 -14.79
N VAL A 91 2.36 2.43 -14.67
CA VAL A 91 1.86 3.35 -15.71
C VAL A 91 2.71 3.25 -16.98
N ASP A 92 4.04 3.15 -16.85
CA ASP A 92 4.94 2.89 -18.00
C ASP A 92 4.54 1.60 -18.71
N PHE A 93 4.42 0.51 -17.96
CA PHE A 93 4.06 -0.80 -18.51
C PHE A 93 2.71 -0.75 -19.24
N LEU A 94 1.68 -0.19 -18.61
CA LEU A 94 0.35 -0.06 -19.21
C LEU A 94 0.38 0.83 -20.47
N GLY A 95 1.07 1.96 -20.41
CA GLY A 95 1.17 2.89 -21.53
C GLY A 95 1.94 2.37 -22.74
N LEU A 96 2.76 1.32 -22.56
CA LEU A 96 3.45 0.63 -23.66
C LEU A 96 2.61 -0.44 -24.33
N GLN A 97 1.44 -0.80 -23.76
CA GLN A 97 0.52 -1.76 -24.42
C GLN A 97 -0.22 -1.08 -25.57
N ASN A 98 -0.25 -1.73 -26.74
CA ASN A 98 -0.88 -1.18 -27.96
C ASN A 98 -2.40 -1.00 -27.86
N PHE A 99 -3.05 -1.69 -26.90
CA PHE A 99 -4.49 -1.65 -26.63
C PHE A 99 -4.85 -0.73 -25.46
N VAL A 100 -3.90 0.03 -24.90
CA VAL A 100 -4.16 0.99 -23.82
C VAL A 100 -4.16 2.42 -24.35
N ASN A 101 -5.14 3.22 -23.91
CA ASN A 101 -5.17 4.65 -24.13
C ASN A 101 -4.32 5.36 -23.08
N ARG A 102 -3.18 5.90 -23.47
CA ARG A 102 -2.24 6.63 -22.57
C ARG A 102 -2.86 7.83 -21.87
N GLU A 103 -3.87 8.45 -22.48
CA GLU A 103 -4.59 9.60 -21.90
C GLU A 103 -5.68 9.18 -20.91
N GLN A 104 -5.81 7.89 -20.62
CA GLN A 104 -6.82 7.33 -19.72
C GLN A 104 -6.23 6.24 -18.81
N ILE A 105 -5.07 6.53 -18.21
CA ILE A 105 -4.45 5.63 -17.22
C ILE A 105 -4.69 6.19 -15.84
N GLY A 106 -5.35 5.41 -14.98
CA GLY A 106 -5.57 5.70 -13.57
C GLY A 106 -4.83 4.73 -12.68
N ILE A 107 -4.81 5.02 -11.39
CA ILE A 107 -4.28 4.13 -10.36
C ILE A 107 -5.26 3.98 -9.20
N LEU A 108 -5.21 2.83 -8.54
CA LEU A 108 -6.00 2.53 -7.34
C LEU A 108 -5.08 2.00 -6.24
N GLY A 109 -5.02 2.71 -5.12
CA GLY A 109 -4.33 2.28 -3.91
C GLY A 109 -5.31 1.87 -2.81
N ILE A 110 -5.11 0.68 -2.22
CA ILE A 110 -5.96 0.16 -1.16
C ILE A 110 -5.18 0.19 0.16
N CYS A 111 -5.82 0.62 1.24
CA CYS A 111 -5.25 0.64 2.58
C CYS A 111 -3.91 1.42 2.60
N GLY A 112 -2.83 0.87 3.13
CA GLY A 112 -1.53 1.55 3.22
C GLY A 112 -0.89 1.95 1.89
N TRP A 113 -1.30 1.37 0.77
CA TRP A 113 -0.86 1.81 -0.56
C TRP A 113 -1.63 3.01 -1.10
N GLY A 114 -2.74 3.40 -0.45
CA GLY A 114 -3.52 4.57 -0.84
C GLY A 114 -2.73 5.87 -0.74
N GLY A 115 -1.98 6.07 0.34
CA GLY A 115 -1.09 7.24 0.49
C GLY A 115 -0.02 7.31 -0.59
N MET A 116 0.60 6.16 -0.94
CA MET A 116 1.60 6.09 -2.01
C MET A 116 0.99 6.33 -3.39
N ALA A 117 -0.23 5.85 -3.64
CA ALA A 117 -0.96 6.15 -4.88
C ALA A 117 -1.23 7.66 -5.03
N LEU A 118 -1.66 8.34 -3.96
CA LEU A 118 -1.82 9.79 -3.98
C LEU A 118 -0.49 10.49 -4.25
N ASN A 119 0.58 10.08 -3.58
CA ASN A 119 1.92 10.65 -3.79
C ASN A 119 2.40 10.44 -5.24
N ALA A 120 2.19 9.25 -5.81
CA ALA A 120 2.51 8.97 -7.21
C ALA A 120 1.73 9.89 -8.16
N ALA A 121 0.42 10.10 -7.92
CA ALA A 121 -0.41 10.97 -8.74
C ALA A 121 -0.05 12.45 -8.63
N VAL A 122 0.55 12.90 -7.51
CA VAL A 122 1.13 14.24 -7.39
C VAL A 122 2.39 14.38 -8.26
N GLY A 123 3.24 13.36 -8.28
CA GLY A 123 4.54 13.40 -8.96
C GLY A 123 4.49 13.03 -10.44
N ASP A 124 3.58 12.15 -10.85
CA ASP A 124 3.47 11.62 -12.21
C ASP A 124 2.22 12.15 -12.93
N THR A 125 2.41 13.16 -13.77
CA THR A 125 1.32 13.82 -14.51
C THR A 125 0.67 12.96 -15.59
N ARG A 126 1.20 11.79 -15.88
CA ARG A 126 0.60 10.79 -16.78
C ARG A 126 -0.53 10.01 -16.11
N ILE A 127 -0.61 10.05 -14.79
CA ILE A 127 -1.73 9.51 -14.02
C ILE A 127 -2.92 10.45 -14.17
N LYS A 128 -3.97 10.00 -14.86
CA LYS A 128 -5.13 10.83 -15.22
C LYS A 128 -6.27 10.77 -14.20
N ALA A 129 -6.24 9.79 -13.31
CA ALA A 129 -7.15 9.70 -12.17
C ALA A 129 -6.52 8.84 -11.07
N VAL A 130 -6.85 9.14 -9.83
CA VAL A 130 -6.44 8.31 -8.69
C VAL A 130 -7.65 7.98 -7.82
N ALA A 131 -7.75 6.71 -7.42
CA ALA A 131 -8.72 6.29 -6.43
C ALA A 131 -8.02 5.64 -5.23
N THR A 132 -8.60 5.81 -4.05
CA THR A 132 -8.15 5.11 -2.85
C THR A 132 -9.33 4.47 -2.15
N SER A 133 -9.11 3.29 -1.59
CA SER A 133 -10.10 2.58 -0.78
C SER A 133 -9.54 2.33 0.61
N THR A 134 -10.25 2.78 1.66
CA THR A 134 -9.84 2.63 3.07
C THR A 134 -8.36 2.98 3.30
N MET A 135 -7.95 4.12 2.76
CA MET A 135 -6.53 4.48 2.69
C MET A 135 -5.92 4.86 4.03
N TYR A 136 -4.63 4.56 4.13
CA TYR A 136 -3.74 5.11 5.15
C TYR A 136 -2.57 5.87 4.50
N ASP A 137 -2.13 6.92 5.15
CA ASP A 137 -0.77 7.42 4.99
C ASP A 137 0.14 6.67 5.97
N MET A 138 0.82 5.63 5.50
CA MET A 138 1.68 4.80 6.35
C MET A 138 2.87 5.60 6.92
N THR A 139 3.31 6.66 6.27
CA THR A 139 4.36 7.54 6.81
C THR A 139 3.87 8.31 8.02
N ARG A 140 2.62 8.80 7.95
CA ARG A 140 1.97 9.46 9.08
C ARG A 140 1.66 8.48 10.22
N VAL A 141 1.16 7.28 9.89
CA VAL A 141 0.89 6.23 10.87
C VAL A 141 2.15 5.87 11.66
N MET A 142 3.27 5.62 10.97
CA MET A 142 4.53 5.25 11.63
C MET A 142 5.18 6.42 12.39
N ALA A 143 4.92 7.66 11.97
CA ALA A 143 5.44 8.85 12.65
C ALA A 143 4.59 9.34 13.83
N ASN A 144 3.27 9.13 13.78
CA ASN A 144 2.31 9.74 14.70
C ASN A 144 1.41 8.73 15.44
N GLY A 145 1.45 7.44 15.06
CA GLY A 145 0.51 6.43 15.53
C GLY A 145 -0.84 6.48 14.80
N TYR A 146 -1.70 5.54 15.15
CA TYR A 146 -3.08 5.51 14.66
C TYR A 146 -3.92 6.57 15.41
N GLU A 147 -4.66 7.39 14.68
CA GLU A 147 -5.53 8.40 15.26
C GLU A 147 -6.88 7.80 15.70
N ILE A 148 -6.88 7.10 16.81
CA ILE A 148 -8.05 6.36 17.30
C ILE A 148 -9.07 7.29 18.01
N ASN A 149 -8.70 8.51 18.39
CA ASN A 149 -9.51 9.40 19.24
C ASN A 149 -9.88 10.71 18.54
N MET A 150 -10.62 10.65 17.44
CA MET A 150 -11.28 11.85 16.90
C MET A 150 -12.48 12.20 17.77
N LYS A 151 -12.48 13.39 18.35
CA LYS A 151 -13.63 13.93 19.08
C LYS A 151 -14.54 14.69 18.14
N GLN A 152 -15.84 14.42 18.20
CA GLN A 152 -16.83 15.22 17.50
C GLN A 152 -16.82 16.63 18.08
N ASN A 153 -16.69 17.64 17.24
CA ASN A 153 -16.73 19.05 17.67
C ASN A 153 -18.16 19.59 17.78
N ALA A 154 -18.30 20.77 18.33
CA ALA A 154 -19.62 21.40 18.58
C ALA A 154 -20.42 21.69 17.27
N GLN A 155 -19.77 21.67 16.11
CA GLN A 155 -20.37 21.90 14.79
C GLN A 155 -20.80 20.59 14.10
N GLY A 156 -20.69 19.44 14.77
CA GLY A 156 -21.03 18.12 14.24
C GLY A 156 -20.00 17.48 13.33
N GLY A 157 -18.86 18.19 13.09
CA GLY A 157 -17.67 17.61 12.45
C GLY A 157 -16.75 16.95 13.48
N TYR A 158 -15.54 16.60 13.04
CA TYR A 158 -14.52 16.06 13.93
C TYR A 158 -13.35 17.03 14.04
N ASP A 159 -12.82 17.18 15.26
CA ASP A 159 -11.58 17.91 15.47
C ASP A 159 -10.45 17.19 14.74
N ARG A 160 -9.45 17.98 14.30
CA ARG A 160 -8.24 17.39 13.75
C ARG A 160 -7.61 16.48 14.80
N ALA A 161 -7.48 15.21 14.50
CA ALA A 161 -6.90 14.24 15.38
C ALA A 161 -5.50 14.68 15.81
N GLN A 162 -5.22 14.63 17.11
CA GLN A 162 -3.89 14.92 17.63
C GLN A 162 -2.99 13.70 17.41
N PRO A 163 -1.71 13.89 17.02
CA PRO A 163 -0.75 12.81 16.94
C PRO A 163 -0.67 12.06 18.28
N GLN A 164 -0.67 10.74 18.25
CA GLN A 164 -0.42 9.91 19.44
C GLN A 164 1.03 10.02 19.90
N MET A 165 1.95 10.31 18.97
CA MET A 165 3.37 10.49 19.25
C MET A 165 3.78 11.94 19.06
N ASP A 166 4.33 12.54 20.08
CA ASP A 166 5.04 13.81 19.99
C ASP A 166 6.48 13.63 19.48
N ALA A 167 7.27 14.69 19.45
CA ALA A 167 8.65 14.66 18.96
C ALA A 167 9.56 13.77 19.82
N GLU A 168 9.35 13.75 21.13
CA GLU A 168 10.14 12.91 22.06
C GLU A 168 9.79 11.43 21.87
N ALA A 169 8.52 11.07 21.81
CA ALA A 169 8.09 9.70 21.55
C ALA A 169 8.63 9.18 20.20
N ARG A 170 8.61 10.00 19.14
CA ARG A 170 9.23 9.65 17.85
C ARG A 170 10.75 9.49 17.97
N TYR A 171 11.42 10.33 18.75
CA TYR A 171 12.85 10.19 18.99
C TYR A 171 13.17 8.86 19.69
N GLN A 172 12.45 8.52 20.75
CA GLN A 172 12.63 7.27 21.47
C GLN A 172 12.34 6.04 20.60
N THR A 173 11.32 6.11 19.75
CA THR A 173 11.05 5.06 18.74
C THR A 173 12.24 4.88 17.81
N LYS A 174 12.82 5.98 17.31
CA LYS A 174 14.01 5.90 16.45
C LYS A 174 15.23 5.36 17.20
N VAL A 175 15.41 5.69 18.48
CA VAL A 175 16.48 5.10 19.32
C VAL A 175 16.34 3.59 19.38
N GLN A 176 15.14 3.09 19.67
CA GLN A 176 14.88 1.64 19.75
C GLN A 176 15.16 0.95 18.39
N LEU A 177 14.66 1.51 17.30
CA LEU A 177 14.88 0.95 15.95
C LEU A 177 16.37 0.95 15.56
N ASN A 178 17.09 2.02 15.90
CA ASN A 178 18.51 2.12 15.58
C ASN A 178 19.40 1.24 16.46
N ASN A 179 19.02 0.94 17.69
CA ASN A 179 19.73 0.00 18.54
C ASN A 179 19.83 -1.40 17.91
N GLY A 180 18.80 -1.84 17.19
CA GLY A 180 18.83 -3.11 16.43
C GLY A 180 19.53 -3.03 15.08
N ARG A 181 19.93 -1.83 14.60
CA ARG A 181 20.43 -1.65 13.25
C ARG A 181 21.78 -2.29 12.98
N TRP A 182 22.66 -2.35 13.98
CA TRP A 182 23.98 -3.01 13.83
C TRP A 182 23.83 -4.50 13.56
N GLU A 183 22.94 -5.17 14.31
CA GLU A 183 22.61 -6.57 14.09
C GLU A 183 21.92 -6.78 12.74
N ALA A 184 20.96 -5.93 12.40
CA ALA A 184 20.31 -5.97 11.10
C ALA A 184 21.32 -5.84 9.95
N ALA A 185 22.31 -4.97 10.06
CA ALA A 185 23.38 -4.81 9.07
C ALA A 185 24.21 -6.08 8.92
N GLN A 186 24.60 -6.74 10.02
CA GLN A 186 25.34 -8.01 10.00
C GLN A 186 24.55 -9.12 9.29
N ASN A 187 23.23 -9.10 9.39
CA ASN A 187 22.31 -10.05 8.77
C ASN A 187 21.80 -9.59 7.39
N GLY A 188 22.44 -8.62 6.74
CA GLY A 188 22.02 -8.09 5.44
C GLY A 188 20.63 -7.45 5.47
N TYR A 189 20.21 -6.91 6.62
CA TYR A 189 18.88 -6.32 6.87
C TYR A 189 17.69 -7.27 6.70
N ALA A 190 17.92 -8.56 6.77
CA ALA A 190 16.89 -9.60 6.60
C ALA A 190 16.14 -9.94 7.91
N THR A 191 16.51 -9.33 9.04
CA THR A 191 15.85 -9.55 10.33
C THR A 191 14.42 -9.01 10.28
N LEU A 192 13.44 -9.89 10.56
CA LEU A 192 12.01 -9.55 10.54
C LEU A 192 11.52 -9.15 11.93
N ALA A 193 10.61 -8.19 11.95
CA ALA A 193 9.81 -7.88 13.13
C ALA A 193 8.83 -9.04 13.43
N PRO A 194 8.27 -9.14 14.65
CA PRO A 194 7.21 -10.09 14.96
C PRO A 194 6.06 -10.03 13.96
N ALA A 195 5.24 -11.08 13.91
CA ALA A 195 4.09 -11.16 13.00
C ALA A 195 3.21 -9.90 13.06
N ASN A 196 2.79 -9.42 11.89
CA ASN A 196 2.07 -8.14 11.78
C ASN A 196 0.65 -8.21 12.35
N ASN A 197 0.01 -9.37 12.26
CA ASN A 197 -1.31 -9.63 12.80
C ASN A 197 -1.23 -10.67 13.91
N LEU A 198 -2.03 -10.47 14.93
CA LEU A 198 -2.17 -11.45 16.02
C LEU A 198 -2.67 -12.78 15.46
N ASP A 199 -2.21 -13.87 16.05
CA ASP A 199 -2.86 -15.18 15.85
C ASP A 199 -4.29 -15.05 16.44
N PRO A 200 -5.35 -15.53 15.77
CA PRO A 200 -6.71 -15.49 16.29
C PRO A 200 -6.87 -16.06 17.72
N LYS A 201 -6.03 -17.01 18.11
CA LYS A 201 -6.00 -17.59 19.48
C LYS A 201 -5.50 -16.61 20.56
N ASP A 202 -4.75 -15.57 20.17
CA ASP A 202 -4.16 -14.59 21.09
C ASP A 202 -5.03 -13.32 21.22
N ILE A 203 -6.20 -13.30 20.59
CA ILE A 203 -7.18 -12.21 20.71
C ILE A 203 -7.85 -12.29 22.08
N THR A 204 -7.87 -11.14 22.77
CA THR A 204 -8.53 -10.98 24.08
C THR A 204 -9.67 -9.96 23.99
N ALA A 205 -10.46 -9.83 25.07
CA ALA A 205 -11.53 -8.82 25.16
C ALA A 205 -10.99 -7.37 25.06
N ASP A 206 -9.72 -7.15 25.41
CA ASP A 206 -9.06 -5.85 25.37
C ASP A 206 -8.41 -5.56 24.00
N THR A 207 -8.40 -6.54 23.09
CA THR A 207 -7.85 -6.35 21.74
C THR A 207 -8.73 -5.36 20.96
N PRO A 208 -8.17 -4.29 20.41
CA PRO A 208 -8.94 -3.37 19.57
C PRO A 208 -9.67 -4.11 18.45
N LYS A 209 -10.95 -3.78 18.23
CA LYS A 209 -11.81 -4.51 17.30
C LYS A 209 -11.21 -4.66 15.90
N PHE A 210 -10.62 -3.58 15.36
CA PHE A 210 -10.02 -3.64 14.03
C PHE A 210 -8.81 -4.58 13.94
N ILE A 211 -8.04 -4.73 15.02
CA ILE A 211 -6.93 -5.69 15.11
C ILE A 211 -7.47 -7.12 15.12
N ALA A 212 -8.53 -7.37 15.88
CA ALA A 212 -9.20 -8.67 15.89
C ALA A 212 -9.79 -9.03 14.51
N GLU A 213 -10.38 -8.06 13.82
CA GLU A 213 -10.90 -8.24 12.45
C GLU A 213 -9.80 -8.52 11.43
N TYR A 214 -8.62 -7.87 11.55
CA TYR A 214 -7.47 -8.17 10.69
C TYR A 214 -6.92 -9.57 10.94
N ALA A 215 -6.79 -9.98 12.21
CA ALA A 215 -6.36 -11.31 12.58
C ALA A 215 -7.32 -12.37 12.00
N ASP A 216 -8.63 -12.21 12.19
CA ASP A 216 -9.64 -13.10 11.64
C ASP A 216 -9.60 -13.15 10.11
N PHE A 217 -9.40 -12.02 9.42
CA PHE A 217 -9.36 -12.01 7.96
C PHE A 217 -8.09 -12.67 7.41
N TYR A 218 -6.91 -12.22 7.84
CA TYR A 218 -5.64 -12.63 7.23
C TYR A 218 -5.16 -14.03 7.63
N HIS A 219 -5.67 -14.61 8.72
CA HIS A 219 -5.38 -15.98 9.15
C HIS A 219 -6.44 -17.00 8.73
N THR A 220 -7.45 -16.58 7.97
CA THR A 220 -8.49 -17.48 7.43
C THR A 220 -8.40 -17.58 5.90
N LYS A 221 -9.11 -18.56 5.33
CA LYS A 221 -9.20 -18.75 3.87
C LYS A 221 -9.70 -17.53 3.10
N ARG A 222 -10.30 -16.54 3.79
CA ARG A 222 -10.79 -15.30 3.15
C ARG A 222 -9.65 -14.39 2.69
N GLY A 223 -8.61 -14.25 3.50
CA GLY A 223 -7.54 -13.28 3.24
C GLY A 223 -6.13 -13.84 3.30
N PHE A 224 -5.96 -15.11 3.72
CA PHE A 224 -4.64 -15.73 3.82
C PHE A 224 -3.98 -15.90 2.46
N HIS A 225 -2.70 -15.53 2.39
CA HIS A 225 -1.83 -15.89 1.27
C HIS A 225 -0.41 -16.16 1.77
N PRO A 226 0.25 -17.29 1.36
CA PRO A 226 1.52 -17.72 1.95
C PRO A 226 2.70 -16.77 1.67
N ARG A 227 2.61 -15.90 0.65
CA ARG A 227 3.64 -14.91 0.33
C ARG A 227 3.36 -13.52 0.90
N ALA A 228 2.22 -13.32 1.54
CA ALA A 228 1.86 -12.02 2.09
C ALA A 228 2.49 -11.79 3.46
N VAL A 229 3.04 -10.60 3.67
CA VAL A 229 3.60 -10.19 4.97
C VAL A 229 2.52 -10.17 6.05
N ASN A 230 1.31 -9.75 5.70
CA ASN A 230 0.18 -9.66 6.64
C ASN A 230 -0.44 -11.01 7.03
N SER A 231 -0.04 -12.10 6.38
CA SER A 231 -0.48 -13.47 6.67
C SER A 231 0.64 -14.36 7.21
N ASN A 232 1.87 -13.84 7.31
CA ASN A 232 3.03 -14.62 7.71
C ASN A 232 3.10 -14.78 9.24
N PRO A 233 3.01 -16.01 9.78
CA PRO A 233 3.06 -16.24 11.22
C PRO A 233 4.48 -16.15 11.81
N GLN A 234 5.54 -16.26 10.98
CA GLN A 234 6.93 -16.27 11.43
C GLN A 234 7.58 -14.87 11.51
N GLY A 235 6.93 -13.85 10.96
CA GLY A 235 7.46 -12.50 10.96
C GLY A 235 6.77 -11.61 9.96
N SER A 236 7.01 -10.32 10.07
CA SER A 236 6.36 -9.34 9.21
C SER A 236 7.36 -8.58 8.33
N TRP A 237 7.42 -7.30 8.49
CA TRP A 237 8.36 -6.42 7.80
C TRP A 237 9.78 -6.55 8.35
N ALA A 238 10.78 -6.25 7.55
CA ALA A 238 12.13 -6.07 8.05
C ALA A 238 12.16 -4.96 9.12
N THR A 239 12.90 -5.17 10.21
CA THR A 239 12.92 -4.31 11.39
C THR A 239 13.28 -2.86 11.11
N THR A 240 13.97 -2.58 10.00
CA THR A 240 14.41 -1.25 9.59
C THR A 240 13.39 -0.46 8.76
N VAL A 241 12.29 -1.08 8.33
CA VAL A 241 11.25 -0.44 7.51
C VAL A 241 10.71 0.86 8.12
N PRO A 242 10.38 0.94 9.43
CA PRO A 242 9.80 2.15 9.99
C PRO A 242 10.70 3.38 9.93
N LEU A 243 12.03 3.20 9.89
CA LEU A 243 12.98 4.32 9.88
C LEU A 243 12.79 5.28 8.69
N ALA A 244 12.54 4.72 7.50
CA ALA A 244 12.28 5.55 6.32
C ALA A 244 10.92 6.24 6.43
N PHE A 245 9.89 5.52 6.84
CA PHE A 245 8.51 6.02 6.93
C PHE A 245 8.36 7.17 7.93
N ILE A 246 9.01 7.08 9.11
CA ILE A 246 8.91 8.12 10.15
C ILE A 246 9.39 9.49 9.65
N ASN A 247 10.35 9.53 8.74
CA ASN A 247 10.99 10.78 8.31
C ASN A 247 10.61 11.24 6.89
N MET A 248 9.71 10.53 6.18
CA MET A 248 9.34 10.85 4.79
C MET A 248 7.83 11.14 4.66
N PRO A 249 7.36 12.36 4.99
CA PRO A 249 5.93 12.71 4.92
C PRO A 249 5.48 12.84 3.45
N ILE A 250 5.08 11.73 2.84
CA ILE A 250 4.79 11.64 1.39
C ILE A 250 3.59 12.49 0.94
N LEU A 251 2.64 12.79 1.82
CA LEU A 251 1.46 13.59 1.47
C LEU A 251 1.62 15.09 1.75
N GLN A 252 2.82 15.57 2.08
CA GLN A 252 3.06 16.99 2.33
C GLN A 252 2.64 17.89 1.15
N ARG A 253 2.75 17.38 -0.08
CA ARG A 253 2.39 18.06 -1.32
C ARG A 253 1.06 17.62 -1.92
N ALA A 254 0.22 16.91 -1.16
CA ALA A 254 -1.07 16.42 -1.66
C ALA A 254 -1.99 17.53 -2.21
N GLY A 255 -1.85 18.77 -1.70
CA GLY A 255 -2.57 19.94 -2.23
C GLY A 255 -2.18 20.36 -3.67
N GLU A 256 -1.08 19.80 -4.21
CA GLU A 256 -0.65 20.06 -5.61
C GLU A 256 -1.26 19.05 -6.60
N LEU A 257 -2.01 18.06 -6.12
CA LEU A 257 -2.65 17.04 -6.95
C LEU A 257 -3.63 17.67 -7.95
N ARG A 258 -3.47 17.34 -9.23
CA ARG A 258 -4.31 17.85 -10.33
C ARG A 258 -5.26 16.80 -10.90
N ALA A 259 -4.92 15.51 -10.73
CA ALA A 259 -5.76 14.43 -11.22
C ALA A 259 -7.08 14.34 -10.42
N PRO A 260 -8.22 14.08 -11.07
CA PRO A 260 -9.44 13.72 -10.38
C PRO A 260 -9.19 12.61 -9.36
N THR A 261 -9.70 12.81 -8.14
CA THR A 261 -9.42 11.95 -7.00
C THR A 261 -10.70 11.44 -6.38
N LEU A 262 -10.79 10.13 -6.20
CA LEU A 262 -11.85 9.46 -5.46
C LEU A 262 -11.28 8.82 -4.19
N ILE A 263 -11.80 9.22 -3.02
CA ILE A 263 -11.45 8.59 -1.74
C ILE A 263 -12.70 7.88 -1.21
N VAL A 264 -12.61 6.56 -1.08
CA VAL A 264 -13.67 5.73 -0.47
C VAL A 264 -13.18 5.29 0.90
N HIS A 265 -13.89 5.72 1.95
CA HIS A 265 -13.52 5.40 3.32
C HIS A 265 -14.77 5.11 4.15
N GLY A 266 -14.65 4.23 5.15
CA GLY A 266 -15.77 3.91 6.03
C GLY A 266 -16.06 5.07 7.01
N GLU A 267 -17.31 5.47 7.15
CA GLU A 267 -17.74 6.52 8.10
C GLU A 267 -17.33 6.20 9.55
N LYS A 268 -17.32 4.91 9.90
CA LYS A 268 -16.96 4.41 11.24
C LYS A 268 -15.56 3.77 11.29
N ALA A 269 -14.68 4.11 10.35
CA ALA A 269 -13.31 3.63 10.40
C ALA A 269 -12.59 4.22 11.61
N HIS A 270 -11.80 3.40 12.30
CA HIS A 270 -11.04 3.78 13.49
C HIS A 270 -9.60 4.19 13.17
N SER A 271 -9.27 4.38 11.90
CA SER A 271 -7.89 4.62 11.47
C SER A 271 -7.86 5.60 10.31
#